data_75e1677aefa150dc13624d25c801b176
#
_entry.id   75e1677aefa150dc13624d25c801b176
#
_cell.length_a   1.000
_cell.length_b   1.000
_cell.length_c   1.000
_cell.angle_alpha   90.00
_cell.angle_beta   90.00
_cell.angle_gamma   90.00
#
_symmetry.space_group_name_H-M   'P 1'
#
loop_
_entity.id
_entity.type
_entity.pdbx_description
1 polymer ?
#
loop_
_entity_poly.entity_id
_entity_poly.type
_entity_poly.pdbx_seq_one_letter_code
_entity_poly.pdbx_strand_id
1 'polypeptide(L)'
;MTFHAQAADWSKDYPEIVLGVIPAENASTTSDRYAPLAAYLGKELGTKVTLRVANDYAAVIEGQRAGNIQIAFYGPASYARAVMTGVETTPLVNQRHDTGVNGYYSVVYVRANSPYQKMDDLKGKSIALVDPNSTSGNNAPRYFLNRDGYSVDTFFGKNFFAGSHENAVLALAQGTADAAANSWNSEDDSNLTRMISRGVLKDADGKALTKDDFRVIFKSDFLPEGPFAVLSTLPDQLKADIKQAFLEMPKKDKAGFDALSDGKDLEFVATGAKDYEPIIEMLKFNDKARKS
;
A
#
# COMPACT_ATOMS: atom_id res chain seq x y z
N MET A 1 -12.14 20.45 37.18
CA MET A 1 -10.66 20.43 37.21
C MET A 1 -10.23 20.15 35.78
N THR A 2 -9.80 21.17 35.06
CA THR A 2 -9.25 21.03 33.70
C THR A 2 -7.83 20.48 33.81
N PHE A 3 -7.65 19.21 33.49
CA PHE A 3 -6.32 18.66 33.30
C PHE A 3 -5.74 19.35 32.04
N HIS A 4 -4.86 20.31 32.26
CA HIS A 4 -3.95 20.74 31.21
C HIS A 4 -3.01 19.55 30.99
N ALA A 5 -3.17 18.83 29.87
CA ALA A 5 -2.17 17.90 29.41
C ALA A 5 -0.88 18.72 29.27
N GLN A 6 0.13 18.41 30.10
CA GLN A 6 1.45 19.00 29.99
C GLN A 6 1.99 18.58 28.61
N ALA A 7 2.31 19.55 27.75
CA ALA A 7 2.89 19.24 26.45
C ALA A 7 4.06 18.28 26.64
N ALA A 8 4.07 17.19 25.89
CA ALA A 8 5.14 16.21 25.99
C ALA A 8 6.49 16.88 25.71
N ASP A 9 7.54 16.45 26.39
CA ASP A 9 8.87 17.11 26.34
C ASP A 9 9.44 17.23 24.92
N TRP A 10 9.09 16.26 24.03
CA TRP A 10 9.51 16.25 22.61
C TRP A 10 8.85 17.32 21.74
N SER A 11 7.73 17.93 22.16
CA SER A 11 6.92 18.83 21.31
C SER A 11 7.65 20.10 20.86
N LYS A 12 8.65 20.52 21.60
CA LYS A 12 9.50 21.69 21.25
C LYS A 12 10.41 21.39 20.06
N ASP A 13 10.92 20.16 19.99
CA ASP A 13 11.85 19.73 18.94
C ASP A 13 11.12 19.26 17.68
N TYR A 14 9.83 18.90 17.83
CA TYR A 14 8.95 18.45 16.72
C TYR A 14 7.68 19.30 16.64
N PRO A 15 7.80 20.60 16.29
CA PRO A 15 6.64 21.49 16.12
C PRO A 15 5.78 21.11 14.91
N GLU A 16 6.31 20.31 14.02
CA GLU A 16 5.64 19.72 12.86
C GLU A 16 6.14 18.30 12.63
N ILE A 17 5.20 17.39 12.35
CA ILE A 17 5.45 16.00 11.97
C ILE A 17 4.87 15.78 10.58
N VAL A 18 5.64 15.20 9.68
CA VAL A 18 5.19 14.86 8.32
C VAL A 18 4.77 13.39 8.28
N LEU A 19 3.50 13.16 7.92
CA LEU A 19 2.98 11.86 7.53
C LEU A 19 3.13 11.70 6.01
N GLY A 20 4.13 10.92 5.58
CA GLY A 20 4.35 10.59 4.18
C GLY A 20 3.62 9.31 3.79
N VAL A 21 2.93 9.29 2.67
CA VAL A 21 2.19 8.10 2.21
C VAL A 21 2.55 7.75 0.76
N ILE A 22 2.66 6.45 0.47
CA ILE A 22 2.85 5.95 -0.90
C ILE A 22 1.61 6.26 -1.75
N PRO A 23 1.76 6.57 -3.06
CA PRO A 23 0.63 6.86 -3.96
C PRO A 23 0.02 5.55 -4.49
N ALA A 24 -0.60 4.76 -3.60
CA ALA A 24 -1.24 3.50 -4.00
C ALA A 24 -2.44 3.73 -4.93
N GLU A 25 -3.12 4.85 -4.77
CA GLU A 25 -4.23 5.34 -5.60
C GLU A 25 -3.81 6.67 -6.26
N ASN A 26 -4.71 7.34 -6.98
CA ASN A 26 -4.40 8.70 -7.45
C ASN A 26 -4.24 9.68 -6.27
N ALA A 27 -3.55 10.80 -6.50
CA ALA A 27 -3.18 11.73 -5.43
C ALA A 27 -4.39 12.31 -4.67
N SER A 28 -5.50 12.60 -5.37
CA SER A 28 -6.72 13.12 -4.73
C SER A 28 -7.34 12.08 -3.80
N THR A 29 -7.55 10.86 -4.29
CA THR A 29 -8.12 9.76 -3.51
C THR A 29 -7.24 9.43 -2.30
N THR A 30 -5.91 9.36 -2.49
CA THR A 30 -4.97 9.14 -1.40
C THR A 30 -5.07 10.27 -0.37
N SER A 31 -5.14 11.53 -0.82
CA SER A 31 -5.27 12.68 0.08
C SER A 31 -6.57 12.63 0.90
N ASP A 32 -7.70 12.35 0.24
CA ASP A 32 -9.01 12.27 0.90
C ASP A 32 -9.05 11.17 1.97
N ARG A 33 -8.38 10.05 1.73
CA ARG A 33 -8.31 8.93 2.68
C ARG A 33 -7.43 9.22 3.90
N TYR A 34 -6.28 9.87 3.70
CA TYR A 34 -5.28 10.04 4.77
C TYR A 34 -5.35 11.40 5.48
N ALA A 35 -6.06 12.40 4.93
CA ALA A 35 -6.20 13.70 5.59
C ALA A 35 -6.90 13.62 6.96
N PRO A 36 -7.97 12.82 7.14
CA PRO A 36 -8.57 12.62 8.48
C PRO A 36 -7.59 12.03 9.49
N LEU A 37 -6.76 11.05 9.10
CA LEU A 37 -5.72 10.50 9.95
C LEU A 37 -4.70 11.55 10.37
N ALA A 38 -4.21 12.37 9.43
CA ALA A 38 -3.26 13.44 9.76
C ALA A 38 -3.87 14.46 10.74
N ALA A 39 -5.13 14.85 10.54
CA ALA A 39 -5.86 15.76 11.44
C ALA A 39 -6.03 15.15 12.83
N TYR A 40 -6.42 13.87 12.91
CA TYR A 40 -6.56 13.14 14.16
C TYR A 40 -5.23 13.05 14.91
N LEU A 41 -4.15 12.61 14.24
CA LEU A 41 -2.82 12.54 14.86
C LEU A 41 -2.35 13.91 15.36
N GLY A 42 -2.58 14.98 14.60
CA GLY A 42 -2.24 16.33 15.01
C GLY A 42 -2.95 16.75 16.31
N LYS A 43 -4.22 16.39 16.45
CA LYS A 43 -5.01 16.65 17.67
C LYS A 43 -4.51 15.83 18.86
N GLU A 44 -4.30 14.53 18.68
CA GLU A 44 -3.87 13.63 19.77
C GLU A 44 -2.45 13.93 20.25
N LEU A 45 -1.55 14.27 19.34
CA LEU A 45 -0.15 14.58 19.65
C LEU A 45 0.06 16.04 20.10
N GLY A 46 -0.92 16.92 19.89
CA GLY A 46 -0.80 18.34 20.23
C GLY A 46 0.26 19.08 19.40
N THR A 47 0.57 18.60 18.20
CA THR A 47 1.50 19.21 17.26
C THR A 47 0.91 19.20 15.83
N LYS A 48 1.45 20.02 14.93
CA LYS A 48 1.02 20.01 13.54
C LYS A 48 1.44 18.71 12.86
N VAL A 49 0.49 17.99 12.26
CA VAL A 49 0.77 16.84 11.39
C VAL A 49 0.38 17.18 9.96
N THR A 50 1.36 17.18 9.06
CA THR A 50 1.17 17.50 7.65
C THR A 50 1.20 16.23 6.82
N LEU A 51 0.12 15.99 6.05
CA LEU A 51 0.06 14.90 5.09
C LEU A 51 0.89 15.25 3.85
N ARG A 52 1.73 14.32 3.41
CA ARG A 52 2.45 14.39 2.15
C ARG A 52 2.19 13.12 1.33
N VAL A 53 1.39 13.23 0.29
CA VAL A 53 1.27 12.19 -0.73
C VAL A 53 2.50 12.28 -1.63
N ALA A 54 3.26 11.20 -1.72
CA ALA A 54 4.48 11.16 -2.52
C ALA A 54 4.18 11.01 -4.01
N ASN A 55 5.14 11.32 -4.87
CA ASN A 55 5.01 11.13 -6.32
C ASN A 55 5.17 9.68 -6.75
N ASP A 56 5.96 8.91 -6.00
CA ASP A 56 6.19 7.47 -6.16
C ASP A 56 6.57 6.83 -4.82
N TYR A 57 6.70 5.51 -4.81
CA TYR A 57 7.05 4.76 -3.59
C TYR A 57 8.48 5.06 -3.11
N ALA A 58 9.42 5.30 -4.03
CA ALA A 58 10.80 5.62 -3.67
C ALA A 58 10.91 6.98 -2.96
N ALA A 59 10.05 7.94 -3.29
CA ALA A 59 10.03 9.26 -2.65
C ALA A 59 9.68 9.19 -1.15
N VAL A 60 8.86 8.22 -0.72
CA VAL A 60 8.61 7.99 0.72
C VAL A 60 9.85 7.42 1.39
N ILE A 61 10.54 6.46 0.76
CA ILE A 61 11.78 5.86 1.27
C ILE A 61 12.84 6.95 1.46
N GLU A 62 13.08 7.75 0.41
CA GLU A 62 14.09 8.81 0.45
C GLU A 62 13.69 9.97 1.36
N GLY A 63 12.40 10.31 1.43
CA GLY A 63 11.89 11.31 2.35
C GLY A 63 12.12 10.93 3.82
N GLN A 64 11.94 9.66 4.17
CA GLN A 64 12.23 9.17 5.50
C GLN A 64 13.74 9.06 5.74
N ARG A 65 14.54 8.58 4.76
CA ARG A 65 16.01 8.57 4.81
C ARG A 65 16.59 9.96 5.13
N ALA A 66 16.03 10.99 4.50
CA ALA A 66 16.48 12.37 4.67
C ALA A 66 15.93 13.05 5.95
N GLY A 67 15.11 12.35 6.75
CA GLY A 67 14.47 12.93 7.93
C GLY A 67 13.31 13.88 7.64
N ASN A 68 12.87 13.98 6.38
CA ASN A 68 11.78 14.87 5.94
C ASN A 68 10.37 14.24 6.13
N ILE A 69 10.31 12.96 6.46
CA ILE A 69 9.10 12.21 6.77
C ILE A 69 9.33 11.50 8.10
N GLN A 70 8.58 11.86 9.13
CA GLN A 70 8.67 11.27 10.47
C GLN A 70 7.82 10.02 10.60
N ILE A 71 6.63 10.02 10.01
CA ILE A 71 5.71 8.88 9.96
C ILE A 71 5.51 8.52 8.48
N ALA A 72 5.79 7.29 8.09
CA ALA A 72 5.61 6.79 6.73
C ALA A 72 4.56 5.69 6.68
N PHE A 73 3.62 5.75 5.74
CA PHE A 73 2.85 4.60 5.33
C PHE A 73 3.54 3.92 4.16
N TYR A 74 3.87 2.65 4.33
CA TYR A 74 4.53 1.81 3.36
C TYR A 74 3.65 0.62 2.95
N GLY A 75 3.83 0.13 1.73
CA GLY A 75 3.54 -1.28 1.46
C GLY A 75 4.65 -2.16 2.05
N PRO A 76 4.40 -3.46 2.29
CA PRO A 76 5.42 -4.34 2.88
C PRO A 76 6.75 -4.36 2.12
N ALA A 77 6.73 -4.38 0.78
CA ALA A 77 7.95 -4.38 -0.03
C ALA A 77 8.69 -3.03 0.01
N SER A 78 7.99 -1.89 0.00
CA SER A 78 8.64 -0.59 0.13
C SER A 78 9.24 -0.39 1.54
N TYR A 79 8.59 -0.88 2.60
CA TYR A 79 9.18 -0.95 3.94
C TYR A 79 10.45 -1.83 3.94
N ALA A 80 10.34 -3.06 3.43
CA ALA A 80 11.48 -3.96 3.34
C ALA A 80 12.64 -3.35 2.53
N ARG A 81 12.35 -2.67 1.42
CA ARG A 81 13.36 -1.95 0.62
C ARG A 81 14.00 -0.82 1.41
N ALA A 82 13.23 -0.03 2.17
CA ALA A 82 13.77 1.01 3.06
C ALA A 82 14.78 0.42 4.04
N VAL A 83 14.42 -0.66 4.75
CA VAL A 83 15.31 -1.36 5.69
C VAL A 83 16.56 -1.90 4.99
N MET A 84 16.39 -2.61 3.86
CA MET A 84 17.52 -3.20 3.11
C MET A 84 18.51 -2.16 2.58
N THR A 85 18.05 -0.93 2.36
CA THR A 85 18.89 0.19 1.89
C THR A 85 19.37 1.09 3.03
N GLY A 86 19.17 0.71 4.29
CA GLY A 86 19.72 1.38 5.46
C GLY A 86 18.91 2.58 5.95
N VAL A 87 17.60 2.67 5.65
CA VAL A 87 16.74 3.64 6.32
C VAL A 87 16.45 3.16 7.74
N GLU A 88 16.73 4.00 8.71
CA GLU A 88 16.43 3.74 10.12
C GLU A 88 14.94 3.98 10.39
N THR A 89 14.14 2.95 10.18
CA THR A 89 12.68 2.97 10.29
C THR A 89 12.16 1.84 11.16
N THR A 90 11.18 2.16 12.02
CA THR A 90 10.56 1.23 12.97
C THR A 90 9.06 1.11 12.67
N PRO A 91 8.54 -0.06 12.32
CA PRO A 91 7.11 -0.27 12.09
C PRO A 91 6.40 -0.26 13.44
N LEU A 92 5.27 0.43 13.53
CA LEU A 92 4.50 0.57 14.77
C LEU A 92 3.19 -0.20 14.73
N VAL A 93 2.41 0.02 13.68
CA VAL A 93 1.07 -0.55 13.51
C VAL A 93 0.78 -0.84 12.05
N ASN A 94 -0.19 -1.71 11.81
CA ASN A 94 -0.86 -1.88 10.53
C ASN A 94 -2.36 -2.11 10.75
N GLN A 95 -3.14 -2.23 9.67
CA GLN A 95 -4.58 -2.36 9.72
C GLN A 95 -4.98 -3.83 9.75
N ARG A 96 -6.05 -4.15 10.50
CA ARG A 96 -6.72 -5.45 10.46
C ARG A 96 -8.07 -5.29 9.79
N HIS A 97 -8.32 -6.07 8.73
CA HIS A 97 -9.53 -5.98 7.92
C HIS A 97 -10.76 -6.57 8.63
N ASP A 98 -11.95 -6.22 8.13
CA ASP A 98 -13.24 -6.72 8.62
C ASP A 98 -13.38 -8.24 8.51
N THR A 99 -12.59 -8.89 7.64
CA THR A 99 -12.44 -10.34 7.57
C THR A 99 -11.69 -10.95 8.76
N GLY A 100 -11.15 -10.13 9.66
CA GLY A 100 -10.36 -10.54 10.82
C GLY A 100 -8.90 -10.84 10.52
N VAL A 101 -8.47 -10.75 9.25
CA VAL A 101 -7.07 -10.99 8.84
C VAL A 101 -6.26 -9.71 8.84
N ASN A 102 -4.96 -9.88 9.07
CA ASN A 102 -3.96 -8.81 9.10
C ASN A 102 -3.02 -8.94 7.91
N GLY A 103 -3.56 -8.74 6.73
CA GLY A 103 -2.84 -8.85 5.49
C GLY A 103 -3.75 -9.08 4.29
N TYR A 104 -3.17 -9.29 3.14
CA TYR A 104 -3.85 -9.26 1.86
C TYR A 104 -3.15 -10.17 0.83
N TYR A 105 -3.56 -10.07 -0.44
CA TYR A 105 -3.01 -10.86 -1.54
C TYR A 105 -2.63 -9.99 -2.73
N SER A 106 -1.70 -10.48 -3.54
CA SER A 106 -1.49 -10.01 -4.89
C SER A 106 -2.32 -10.84 -5.86
N VAL A 107 -2.98 -10.16 -6.80
CA VAL A 107 -3.74 -10.82 -7.87
C VAL A 107 -3.30 -10.32 -9.24
N VAL A 108 -3.54 -11.14 -10.27
CA VAL A 108 -3.46 -10.70 -11.67
C VAL A 108 -4.87 -10.76 -12.24
N TYR A 109 -5.36 -9.60 -12.65
CA TYR A 109 -6.63 -9.44 -13.35
C TYR A 109 -6.46 -9.52 -14.85
N VAL A 110 -7.46 -10.06 -15.54
CA VAL A 110 -7.72 -9.92 -16.97
C VAL A 110 -9.15 -9.47 -17.20
N ARG A 111 -9.49 -8.98 -18.40
CA ARG A 111 -10.87 -8.71 -18.78
C ARG A 111 -11.64 -10.04 -18.91
N ALA A 112 -12.86 -10.12 -18.37
CA ALA A 112 -13.68 -11.32 -18.40
C ALA A 112 -14.06 -11.74 -19.83
N ASN A 113 -14.21 -10.75 -20.75
CA ASN A 113 -14.48 -10.98 -22.17
C ASN A 113 -13.22 -11.30 -23.00
N SER A 114 -12.04 -11.35 -22.39
CA SER A 114 -10.80 -11.78 -23.05
C SER A 114 -10.72 -13.30 -23.17
N PRO A 115 -9.91 -13.83 -24.10
CA PRO A 115 -9.70 -15.28 -24.21
C PRO A 115 -8.86 -15.87 -23.07
N TYR A 116 -8.31 -15.04 -22.18
CA TYR A 116 -7.36 -15.44 -21.14
C TYR A 116 -8.08 -16.09 -19.96
N GLN A 117 -7.83 -17.39 -19.73
CA GLN A 117 -8.45 -18.17 -18.64
C GLN A 117 -7.46 -18.59 -17.56
N LYS A 118 -6.17 -18.64 -17.90
CA LYS A 118 -5.05 -19.07 -17.05
C LYS A 118 -3.77 -18.33 -17.43
N MET A 119 -2.76 -18.44 -16.57
CA MET A 119 -1.48 -17.73 -16.78
C MET A 119 -0.81 -18.06 -18.11
N ASP A 120 -0.87 -19.33 -18.57
CA ASP A 120 -0.28 -19.72 -19.85
C ASP A 120 -0.79 -18.90 -21.05
N ASP A 121 -2.04 -18.45 -21.00
CA ASP A 121 -2.67 -17.68 -22.08
C ASP A 121 -2.08 -16.27 -22.20
N LEU A 122 -1.35 -15.81 -21.17
CA LEU A 122 -0.68 -14.51 -21.16
C LEU A 122 0.74 -14.54 -21.70
N LYS A 123 1.23 -15.68 -22.19
CA LYS A 123 2.57 -15.75 -22.78
C LYS A 123 2.71 -14.77 -23.95
N GLY A 124 3.71 -13.90 -23.89
CA GLY A 124 3.95 -12.86 -24.89
C GLY A 124 2.95 -11.69 -24.88
N LYS A 125 2.02 -11.65 -23.91
CA LYS A 125 1.05 -10.55 -23.71
C LYS A 125 1.63 -9.45 -22.86
N SER A 126 0.85 -8.38 -22.64
CA SER A 126 1.26 -7.25 -21.82
C SER A 126 0.70 -7.33 -20.41
N ILE A 127 1.50 -6.88 -19.42
CA ILE A 127 1.06 -6.73 -18.04
C ILE A 127 1.37 -5.33 -17.51
N ALA A 128 0.37 -4.68 -16.92
CA ALA A 128 0.55 -3.47 -16.15
C ALA A 128 0.93 -3.83 -14.71
N LEU A 129 2.09 -3.38 -14.28
CA LEU A 129 2.58 -3.39 -12.91
C LEU A 129 2.32 -2.03 -12.29
N VAL A 130 2.50 -1.89 -10.96
CA VAL A 130 2.20 -0.65 -10.25
C VAL A 130 3.42 0.26 -10.13
N ASP A 131 4.40 -0.14 -9.35
CA ASP A 131 5.62 0.61 -9.03
C ASP A 131 6.74 -0.40 -8.68
N PRO A 132 8.01 -0.12 -8.97
CA PRO A 132 9.13 -1.01 -8.62
C PRO A 132 9.14 -1.47 -7.16
N ASN A 133 8.69 -0.63 -6.22
CA ASN A 133 8.65 -0.90 -4.79
C ASN A 133 7.26 -1.36 -4.28
N SER A 134 6.26 -1.50 -5.18
CA SER A 134 4.96 -2.06 -4.80
C SER A 134 5.09 -3.54 -4.45
N THR A 135 4.41 -3.97 -3.38
CA THR A 135 4.34 -5.38 -2.99
C THR A 135 3.47 -6.17 -3.97
N SER A 136 2.16 -5.97 -3.93
CA SER A 136 1.19 -6.72 -4.75
C SER A 136 1.17 -6.30 -6.21
N GLY A 137 1.61 -5.10 -6.53
CA GLY A 137 1.66 -4.61 -7.91
C GLY A 137 2.96 -4.91 -8.65
N ASN A 138 3.98 -5.50 -7.99
CA ASN A 138 5.25 -5.84 -8.65
C ASN A 138 6.01 -6.99 -7.97
N ASN A 139 6.41 -6.83 -6.70
CA ASN A 139 7.37 -7.76 -6.09
C ASN A 139 6.77 -9.14 -5.80
N ALA A 140 5.53 -9.20 -5.33
CA ALA A 140 4.84 -10.46 -5.10
C ALA A 140 4.50 -11.20 -6.42
N PRO A 141 3.92 -10.56 -7.46
CA PRO A 141 3.75 -11.23 -8.75
C PRO A 141 5.07 -11.78 -9.30
N ARG A 142 6.15 -11.02 -9.25
CA ARG A 142 7.46 -11.49 -9.73
C ARG A 142 7.96 -12.71 -8.97
N TYR A 143 7.82 -12.70 -7.65
CA TYR A 143 8.28 -13.79 -6.78
C TYR A 143 7.46 -15.08 -7.01
N PHE A 144 6.13 -14.97 -6.88
CA PHE A 144 5.26 -16.14 -6.92
C PHE A 144 5.14 -16.70 -8.34
N LEU A 145 5.03 -15.85 -9.37
CA LEU A 145 5.01 -16.29 -10.75
C LEU A 145 6.33 -16.93 -11.16
N ASN A 146 7.47 -16.39 -10.71
CA ASN A 146 8.78 -17.00 -10.97
C ASN A 146 8.89 -18.39 -10.35
N ARG A 147 8.39 -18.56 -9.10
CA ARG A 147 8.32 -19.86 -8.43
C ARG A 147 7.49 -20.88 -9.24
N ASP A 148 6.44 -20.40 -9.89
CA ASP A 148 5.55 -21.23 -10.70
C ASP A 148 6.04 -21.39 -12.17
N GLY A 149 7.25 -20.87 -12.50
CA GLY A 149 7.88 -21.02 -13.81
C GLY A 149 7.57 -19.88 -14.80
N TYR A 150 6.90 -18.81 -14.36
CA TYR A 150 6.56 -17.63 -15.16
C TYR A 150 7.43 -16.42 -14.77
N SER A 151 8.59 -16.27 -15.38
CA SER A 151 9.39 -15.05 -15.17
C SER A 151 8.70 -13.84 -15.82
N VAL A 152 8.32 -12.84 -15.03
CA VAL A 152 7.61 -11.66 -15.55
C VAL A 152 8.37 -10.99 -16.70
N ASP A 153 9.69 -10.93 -16.64
CA ASP A 153 10.50 -10.23 -17.64
C ASP A 153 10.68 -10.99 -18.96
N THR A 154 10.48 -12.32 -18.96
CA THR A 154 10.66 -13.16 -20.17
C THR A 154 9.37 -13.83 -20.62
N PHE A 155 8.39 -14.00 -19.72
CA PHE A 155 7.10 -14.61 -20.04
C PHE A 155 6.17 -13.63 -20.76
N PHE A 156 6.07 -12.38 -20.24
CA PHE A 156 5.29 -11.34 -20.88
C PHE A 156 6.08 -10.69 -22.01
N GLY A 157 5.42 -10.39 -23.13
CA GLY A 157 6.02 -9.67 -24.23
C GLY A 157 6.28 -8.19 -23.91
N LYS A 158 5.50 -7.64 -22.96
CA LYS A 158 5.66 -6.28 -22.44
C LYS A 158 5.23 -6.23 -20.98
N ASN A 159 6.06 -5.65 -20.12
CA ASN A 159 5.67 -5.21 -18.79
C ASN A 159 6.01 -3.73 -18.63
N PHE A 160 5.17 -3.00 -17.87
CA PHE A 160 5.40 -1.58 -17.60
C PHE A 160 4.79 -1.19 -16.25
N PHE A 161 5.31 -0.12 -15.66
CA PHE A 161 4.80 0.45 -14.43
C PHE A 161 3.76 1.53 -14.74
N ALA A 162 2.55 1.37 -14.19
CA ALA A 162 1.44 2.31 -14.35
C ALA A 162 1.46 3.45 -13.31
N GLY A 163 2.32 3.35 -12.27
CA GLY A 163 2.51 4.34 -11.22
C GLY A 163 1.59 4.18 -10.00
N SER A 164 0.39 3.63 -10.18
CA SER A 164 -0.54 3.35 -9.09
C SER A 164 -1.38 2.10 -9.37
N HIS A 165 -2.03 1.57 -8.32
CA HIS A 165 -2.96 0.44 -8.46
C HIS A 165 -4.17 0.80 -9.33
N GLU A 166 -4.70 2.02 -9.19
CA GLU A 166 -5.80 2.50 -10.04
C GLU A 166 -5.40 2.58 -11.51
N ASN A 167 -4.21 3.13 -11.80
CA ASN A 167 -3.73 3.23 -13.18
C ASN A 167 -3.49 1.86 -13.83
N ALA A 168 -3.03 0.86 -13.06
CA ALA A 168 -2.87 -0.50 -13.57
C ALA A 168 -4.23 -1.12 -13.94
N VAL A 169 -5.27 -0.92 -13.12
CA VAL A 169 -6.64 -1.35 -13.43
C VAL A 169 -7.20 -0.59 -14.62
N LEU A 170 -6.96 0.73 -14.72
CA LEU A 170 -7.39 1.54 -15.87
C LEU A 170 -6.72 1.08 -17.16
N ALA A 171 -5.42 0.75 -17.15
CA ALA A 171 -4.72 0.23 -18.30
C ALA A 171 -5.36 -1.06 -18.82
N LEU A 172 -5.76 -1.96 -17.90
CA LEU A 172 -6.52 -3.17 -18.27
C LEU A 172 -7.93 -2.85 -18.76
N ALA A 173 -8.65 -1.96 -18.08
CA ALA A 173 -10.02 -1.58 -18.44
C ALA A 173 -10.10 -0.98 -19.85
N GLN A 174 -9.11 -0.17 -20.21
CA GLN A 174 -9.01 0.54 -21.48
C GLN A 174 -8.31 -0.27 -22.59
N GLY A 175 -7.87 -1.50 -22.31
CA GLY A 175 -7.22 -2.39 -23.28
C GLY A 175 -5.79 -2.00 -23.65
N THR A 176 -5.12 -1.12 -22.86
CA THR A 176 -3.70 -0.81 -23.04
C THR A 176 -2.77 -1.85 -22.43
N ALA A 177 -3.32 -2.72 -21.58
CA ALA A 177 -2.69 -3.92 -21.06
C ALA A 177 -3.64 -5.12 -21.15
N ASP A 178 -3.08 -6.31 -21.35
CA ASP A 178 -3.84 -7.58 -21.36
C ASP A 178 -4.11 -8.09 -19.96
N ALA A 179 -3.26 -7.73 -19.01
CA ALA A 179 -3.34 -8.10 -17.60
C ALA A 179 -2.90 -6.95 -16.70
N ALA A 180 -3.32 -6.96 -15.43
CA ALA A 180 -2.90 -6.00 -14.41
C ALA A 180 -2.65 -6.69 -13.07
N ALA A 181 -1.47 -6.46 -12.48
CA ALA A 181 -1.18 -6.85 -11.12
C ALA A 181 -1.78 -5.84 -10.13
N ASN A 182 -2.38 -6.33 -9.04
CA ASN A 182 -3.05 -5.46 -8.08
C ASN A 182 -3.13 -6.06 -6.67
N SER A 183 -3.60 -5.25 -5.70
CA SER A 183 -3.92 -5.71 -4.35
C SER A 183 -5.36 -6.21 -4.26
N TRP A 184 -5.58 -7.17 -3.36
CA TRP A 184 -6.88 -7.79 -3.14
C TRP A 184 -6.99 -8.26 -1.69
N ASN A 185 -7.95 -7.75 -0.95
CA ASN A 185 -8.22 -8.15 0.42
C ASN A 185 -9.32 -9.23 0.45
N SER A 186 -10.40 -8.98 -0.28
CA SER A 186 -11.54 -9.89 -0.44
C SER A 186 -12.27 -9.63 -1.77
N GLU A 187 -13.29 -10.43 -2.05
CA GLU A 187 -14.16 -10.25 -3.22
C GLU A 187 -14.84 -8.87 -3.26
N ASP A 188 -15.05 -8.26 -2.09
CA ASP A 188 -15.74 -6.97 -1.96
C ASP A 188 -14.81 -5.85 -1.46
N ASP A 189 -13.52 -6.14 -1.33
CA ASP A 189 -12.51 -5.15 -0.94
C ASP A 189 -11.22 -5.30 -1.75
N SER A 190 -11.05 -4.41 -2.71
CA SER A 190 -9.85 -4.26 -3.56
C SER A 190 -9.84 -2.86 -4.19
N ASN A 191 -8.74 -2.46 -4.81
CA ASN A 191 -8.74 -1.22 -5.59
C ASN A 191 -9.77 -1.27 -6.73
N LEU A 192 -9.95 -2.44 -7.36
CA LEU A 192 -10.96 -2.63 -8.41
C LEU A 192 -12.37 -2.31 -7.89
N THR A 193 -12.77 -2.91 -6.77
CA THR A 193 -14.13 -2.72 -6.20
C THR A 193 -14.35 -1.28 -5.73
N ARG A 194 -13.33 -0.63 -5.17
CA ARG A 194 -13.38 0.79 -4.80
C ARG A 194 -13.53 1.72 -6.00
N MET A 195 -12.83 1.45 -7.12
CA MET A 195 -13.01 2.21 -8.37
C MET A 195 -14.40 2.05 -8.96
N ILE A 196 -14.96 0.83 -8.88
CA ILE A 196 -16.33 0.55 -9.33
C ILE A 196 -17.34 1.33 -8.48
N SER A 197 -17.22 1.28 -7.14
CA SER A 197 -18.14 1.97 -6.23
C SER A 197 -18.15 3.49 -6.43
N ARG A 198 -17.00 4.06 -6.80
CA ARG A 198 -16.88 5.50 -7.15
C ARG A 198 -17.33 5.84 -8.58
N GLY A 199 -17.69 4.85 -9.40
CA GLY A 199 -18.11 5.05 -10.79
C GLY A 199 -17.03 5.56 -11.73
N VAL A 200 -15.75 5.41 -11.38
CA VAL A 200 -14.61 5.91 -12.16
C VAL A 200 -14.06 4.90 -13.15
N LEU A 201 -14.46 3.63 -13.04
CA LEU A 201 -13.96 2.56 -13.89
C LEU A 201 -14.79 2.40 -15.15
N LYS A 202 -14.19 2.77 -16.29
CA LYS A 202 -14.82 2.72 -17.62
C LYS A 202 -13.86 2.06 -18.62
N ASP A 203 -14.44 1.41 -19.65
CA ASP A 203 -13.67 0.94 -20.80
C ASP A 203 -13.31 2.08 -21.77
N ALA A 204 -12.64 1.72 -22.88
CA ALA A 204 -12.21 2.68 -23.92
C ALA A 204 -13.37 3.41 -24.60
N ASP A 205 -14.56 2.81 -24.62
CA ASP A 205 -15.78 3.41 -25.19
C ASP A 205 -16.57 4.23 -24.19
N GLY A 206 -16.07 4.37 -22.94
CA GLY A 206 -16.71 5.12 -21.86
C GLY A 206 -17.81 4.36 -21.13
N LYS A 207 -18.03 3.08 -21.41
CA LYS A 207 -19.00 2.23 -20.72
C LYS A 207 -18.51 1.94 -19.31
N ALA A 208 -19.37 2.15 -18.31
CA ALA A 208 -19.08 1.77 -16.93
C ALA A 208 -18.89 0.24 -16.82
N LEU A 209 -17.86 -0.16 -16.08
CA LEU A 209 -17.52 -1.55 -15.84
C LEU A 209 -17.93 -1.97 -14.44
N THR A 210 -18.21 -3.26 -14.30
CA THR A 210 -18.59 -3.94 -13.06
C THR A 210 -17.53 -4.96 -12.68
N LYS A 211 -17.68 -5.58 -11.52
CA LYS A 211 -16.79 -6.66 -11.07
C LYS A 211 -16.78 -7.85 -12.04
N ASP A 212 -17.94 -8.17 -12.65
CA ASP A 212 -18.10 -9.28 -13.59
C ASP A 212 -17.35 -9.06 -14.92
N ASP A 213 -16.92 -7.83 -15.22
CA ASP A 213 -16.09 -7.53 -16.39
C ASP A 213 -14.61 -7.90 -16.21
N PHE A 214 -14.23 -8.42 -15.04
CA PHE A 214 -12.86 -8.81 -14.70
C PHE A 214 -12.81 -10.26 -14.18
N ARG A 215 -11.66 -10.88 -14.36
CA ARG A 215 -11.36 -12.22 -13.84
C ARG A 215 -10.00 -12.20 -13.15
N VAL A 216 -9.91 -12.83 -11.97
CA VAL A 216 -8.64 -13.16 -11.32
C VAL A 216 -8.14 -14.47 -11.90
N ILE A 217 -6.93 -14.47 -12.49
CA ILE A 217 -6.30 -15.69 -13.04
C ILE A 217 -5.05 -16.11 -12.27
N PHE A 218 -4.62 -15.28 -11.31
CA PHE A 218 -3.55 -15.57 -10.37
C PHE A 218 -3.85 -14.90 -9.04
N LYS A 219 -3.57 -15.61 -7.95
CA LYS A 219 -3.60 -15.09 -6.57
C LYS A 219 -2.38 -15.63 -5.83
N SER A 220 -1.65 -14.74 -5.15
CA SER A 220 -0.46 -15.09 -4.37
C SER A 220 -0.82 -15.84 -3.08
N ASP A 221 0.20 -16.36 -2.39
CA ASP A 221 0.12 -16.66 -0.97
C ASP A 221 -0.12 -15.37 -0.18
N PHE A 222 -0.50 -15.51 1.09
CA PHE A 222 -0.79 -14.41 2.00
C PHE A 222 0.40 -13.48 2.19
N LEU A 223 0.14 -12.18 2.20
CA LEU A 223 1.11 -11.10 2.40
C LEU A 223 0.74 -10.33 3.68
N PRO A 224 1.70 -9.96 4.54
CA PRO A 224 1.42 -9.10 5.68
C PRO A 224 0.91 -7.73 5.23
N GLU A 225 0.14 -7.04 6.06
CA GLU A 225 -0.33 -5.68 5.78
C GLU A 225 0.81 -4.65 5.87
N GLY A 226 0.69 -3.55 5.10
CA GLY A 226 1.66 -2.47 5.07
C GLY A 226 1.76 -1.72 6.41
N PRO A 227 2.97 -1.39 6.90
CA PRO A 227 3.13 -0.70 8.17
C PRO A 227 2.98 0.81 8.04
N PHE A 228 2.44 1.43 9.10
CA PHE A 228 2.83 2.77 9.50
C PHE A 228 4.12 2.66 10.31
N ALA A 229 5.18 3.26 9.79
CA ALA A 229 6.50 3.20 10.39
C ALA A 229 7.04 4.59 10.68
N VAL A 230 7.86 4.72 11.71
CA VAL A 230 8.45 6.00 12.12
C VAL A 230 9.96 5.95 11.99
N LEU A 231 10.60 7.11 11.88
CA LEU A 231 12.05 7.19 12.03
C LEU A 231 12.47 6.60 13.37
N SER A 232 13.41 5.65 13.35
CA SER A 232 13.94 5.02 14.57
C SER A 232 14.61 6.02 15.50
N THR A 233 15.12 7.12 14.94
CA THR A 233 15.80 8.21 15.65
C THR A 233 14.85 9.15 16.42
N LEU A 234 13.53 9.04 16.24
CA LEU A 234 12.58 9.81 17.05
C LEU A 234 12.71 9.45 18.53
N PRO A 235 12.43 10.40 19.45
CA PRO A 235 12.36 10.11 20.88
C PRO A 235 11.45 8.93 21.19
N ASP A 236 11.82 8.07 22.13
CA ASP A 236 11.05 6.89 22.49
C ASP A 236 9.63 7.24 22.94
N GLN A 237 9.49 8.35 23.68
CA GLN A 237 8.18 8.84 24.12
C GLN A 237 7.31 9.24 22.90
N LEU A 238 7.87 9.94 21.91
CA LEU A 238 7.13 10.32 20.69
C LEU A 238 6.69 9.08 19.89
N LYS A 239 7.57 8.07 19.77
CA LYS A 239 7.20 6.79 19.12
C LYS A 239 6.05 6.10 19.85
N ALA A 240 6.08 6.10 21.20
CA ALA A 240 5.03 5.53 22.01
C ALA A 240 3.71 6.30 21.89
N ASP A 241 3.76 7.64 21.91
CA ASP A 241 2.58 8.52 21.76
C ASP A 241 1.93 8.33 20.38
N ILE A 242 2.74 8.28 19.32
CA ILE A 242 2.27 8.00 17.94
C ILE A 242 1.57 6.63 17.89
N LYS A 243 2.22 5.59 18.43
CA LYS A 243 1.65 4.23 18.45
C LYS A 243 0.33 4.18 19.19
N GLN A 244 0.25 4.83 20.36
CA GLN A 244 -0.97 4.88 21.15
C GLN A 244 -2.09 5.62 20.41
N ALA A 245 -1.78 6.75 19.77
CA ALA A 245 -2.76 7.49 18.96
C ALA A 245 -3.35 6.60 17.84
N PHE A 246 -2.53 5.87 17.09
CA PHE A 246 -3.02 4.92 16.10
C PHE A 246 -3.97 3.87 16.70
N LEU A 247 -3.56 3.20 17.78
CA LEU A 247 -4.34 2.12 18.40
C LEU A 247 -5.68 2.60 18.96
N GLU A 248 -5.77 3.87 19.37
CA GLU A 248 -6.99 4.46 19.90
C GLU A 248 -7.93 5.07 18.84
N MET A 249 -7.42 5.35 17.63
CA MET A 249 -8.18 6.03 16.58
C MET A 249 -9.54 5.38 16.28
N PRO A 250 -9.65 4.04 16.14
CA PRO A 250 -10.93 3.40 15.82
C PRO A 250 -12.04 3.68 16.85
N LYS A 251 -11.64 4.01 18.09
CA LYS A 251 -12.57 4.35 19.19
C LYS A 251 -12.79 5.85 19.33
N LYS A 252 -11.75 6.66 19.10
CA LYS A 252 -11.78 8.11 19.32
C LYS A 252 -12.28 8.89 18.10
N ASP A 253 -11.98 8.40 16.90
CA ASP A 253 -12.38 9.00 15.62
C ASP A 253 -12.70 7.91 14.60
N LYS A 254 -13.82 7.23 14.82
CA LYS A 254 -14.25 6.16 13.92
C LYS A 254 -14.45 6.64 12.48
N ALA A 255 -15.00 7.83 12.28
CA ALA A 255 -15.23 8.36 10.95
C ALA A 255 -13.91 8.60 10.19
N GLY A 256 -12.91 9.18 10.87
CA GLY A 256 -11.58 9.35 10.29
C GLY A 256 -10.86 8.02 10.05
N PHE A 257 -11.07 7.03 10.92
CA PHE A 257 -10.54 5.68 10.72
C PHE A 257 -11.21 4.97 9.53
N ASP A 258 -12.55 5.04 9.43
CA ASP A 258 -13.29 4.42 8.33
C ASP A 258 -12.93 5.02 6.96
N ALA A 259 -12.50 6.27 6.91
CA ALA A 259 -12.04 6.91 5.66
C ALA A 259 -10.81 6.21 5.05
N LEU A 260 -9.98 5.54 5.86
CA LEU A 260 -8.79 4.86 5.38
C LEU A 260 -9.10 3.63 4.50
N SER A 261 -10.27 3.00 4.67
CA SER A 261 -10.61 1.74 4.00
C SER A 261 -12.06 1.64 3.57
N ASP A 262 -12.78 2.75 3.49
CA ASP A 262 -14.24 2.78 3.27
C ASP A 262 -14.99 1.91 4.30
N GLY A 263 -14.51 1.91 5.57
CA GLY A 263 -15.09 1.14 6.67
C GLY A 263 -14.79 -0.35 6.64
N LYS A 264 -13.81 -0.79 5.85
CA LYS A 264 -13.43 -2.22 5.71
C LYS A 264 -12.39 -2.68 6.72
N ASP A 265 -11.90 -1.79 7.58
CA ASP A 265 -10.97 -2.15 8.65
C ASP A 265 -11.63 -2.12 10.02
N LEU A 266 -11.16 -2.98 10.92
CA LEU A 266 -11.66 -3.10 12.30
C LEU A 266 -10.86 -2.23 13.27
N GLU A 267 -9.55 -2.27 13.13
CA GLU A 267 -8.64 -1.61 14.07
C GLU A 267 -7.22 -1.51 13.51
N PHE A 268 -6.39 -0.70 14.17
CA PHE A 268 -4.94 -0.81 14.07
C PHE A 268 -4.43 -1.86 15.05
N VAL A 269 -3.48 -2.67 14.60
CA VAL A 269 -2.79 -3.67 15.43
C VAL A 269 -1.29 -3.38 15.44
N ALA A 270 -0.64 -3.67 16.57
CA ALA A 270 0.80 -3.52 16.68
C ALA A 270 1.52 -4.49 15.73
N THR A 271 2.57 -4.01 15.07
CA THR A 271 3.43 -4.82 14.20
C THR A 271 4.91 -4.57 14.53
N GLY A 272 5.79 -5.43 14.05
CA GLY A 272 7.22 -5.36 14.28
C GLY A 272 8.05 -5.76 13.07
N ALA A 273 9.35 -5.50 13.10
CA ALA A 273 10.26 -5.77 11.98
C ALA A 273 10.25 -7.25 11.55
N LYS A 274 10.03 -8.18 12.48
CA LYS A 274 9.98 -9.62 12.20
C LYS A 274 8.84 -10.02 11.27
N ASP A 275 7.73 -9.29 11.29
CA ASP A 275 6.56 -9.57 10.46
C ASP A 275 6.89 -9.37 8.96
N TYR A 276 7.95 -8.63 8.65
CA TYR A 276 8.39 -8.29 7.29
C TYR A 276 9.62 -9.06 6.81
N GLU A 277 10.19 -9.96 7.63
CA GLU A 277 11.31 -10.82 7.22
C GLU A 277 10.98 -11.63 5.96
N PRO A 278 9.79 -12.24 5.80
CA PRO A 278 9.44 -12.95 4.56
C PRO A 278 9.45 -12.05 3.32
N ILE A 279 9.11 -10.77 3.48
CA ILE A 279 9.12 -9.80 2.40
C ILE A 279 10.57 -9.40 2.03
N ILE A 280 11.45 -9.30 3.01
CA ILE A 280 12.89 -9.07 2.77
C ILE A 280 13.46 -10.25 1.95
N GLU A 281 13.13 -11.49 2.30
CA GLU A 281 13.57 -12.65 1.54
C GLU A 281 12.99 -12.68 0.11
N MET A 282 11.73 -12.32 -0.05
CA MET A 282 11.11 -12.13 -1.38
C MET A 282 11.89 -11.12 -2.23
N LEU A 283 12.27 -9.97 -1.67
CA LEU A 283 13.04 -8.95 -2.38
C LEU A 283 14.44 -9.45 -2.75
N LYS A 284 15.14 -10.13 -1.82
CA LYS A 284 16.46 -10.73 -2.11
C LYS A 284 16.39 -11.73 -3.26
N PHE A 285 15.36 -12.57 -3.27
CA PHE A 285 15.12 -13.51 -4.37
C PHE A 285 14.93 -12.77 -5.70
N ASN A 286 14.02 -11.76 -5.73
CA ASN A 286 13.76 -10.99 -6.93
C ASN A 286 15.01 -10.24 -7.43
N ASP A 287 15.79 -9.64 -6.52
CA ASP A 287 17.02 -8.92 -6.87
C ASP A 287 18.09 -9.88 -7.45
N LYS A 288 18.14 -11.13 -6.97
CA LYS A 288 19.02 -12.18 -7.54
C LYS A 288 18.54 -12.64 -8.91
N ALA A 289 17.24 -12.91 -9.05
CA ALA A 289 16.66 -13.39 -10.31
C ALA A 289 16.79 -12.39 -11.47
N ARG A 290 16.84 -11.07 -11.18
CA ARG A 290 17.06 -10.03 -12.19
C ARG A 290 18.52 -9.91 -12.67
N LYS A 291 19.47 -10.49 -11.93
CA LYS A 291 20.90 -10.45 -12.25
C LYS A 291 21.37 -11.71 -13.00
N SER A 292 20.55 -12.74 -13.01
CA SER A 292 20.79 -14.01 -13.72
C SER A 292 20.16 -13.99 -15.12
#